data_f6ebd3ca3d9106fe2bcf60ce26dca3fa
#
_entry.id   f6ebd3ca3d9106fe2bcf60ce26dca3fa
#
_cell.length_a   1.000
_cell.length_b   1.000
_cell.length_c   1.000
_cell.angle_alpha   90.00
_cell.angle_beta   90.00
_cell.angle_gamma   90.00
#
_symmetry.space_group_name_H-M   'P 1'
#
loop_
_entity.id
_entity.type
_entity.pdbx_description
1 polymer ?
#
loop_
_entity_poly.entity_id
_entity_poly.type
_entity_poly.pdbx_seq_one_letter_code
_entity_poly.pdbx_strand_id
1 'polypeptide(L)'
;VKTGSDRRRRGRAREQPAPYRPRLDGPLYCDASALLKLYLPEPGSNELNRLLEGREDLLASDLAVTEIVSALARRAREDALGWADASRVQRALLTALDGGACQRVELTRDVHRVAERLLLVRSGAPLRAADALHLALAVTARAACLATFDARLSAAARGVGLPTYPPAL
;
A
#
# COMPACT_ATOMS: atom_id res chain seq x y z
N VAL A 1 69.24 -15.92 10.13
CA VAL A 1 68.03 -16.13 9.32
C VAL A 1 66.85 -15.74 10.18
N LYS A 2 66.24 -14.55 9.89
CA LYS A 2 65.01 -14.06 10.57
C LYS A 2 63.82 -14.33 9.66
N THR A 3 62.93 -15.19 10.11
CA THR A 3 61.62 -15.40 9.49
C THR A 3 60.61 -14.45 10.08
N GLY A 4 60.21 -13.43 9.29
CA GLY A 4 59.13 -12.48 9.66
C GLY A 4 57.78 -13.09 9.42
N SER A 5 56.98 -13.20 10.47
CA SER A 5 55.57 -13.61 10.43
C SER A 5 54.69 -12.43 10.04
N ASP A 6 54.23 -12.43 8.80
CA ASP A 6 53.23 -11.46 8.29
C ASP A 6 51.84 -11.85 8.78
N ARG A 7 51.38 -11.27 9.87
CA ARG A 7 49.98 -11.39 10.35
C ARG A 7 49.12 -10.43 9.59
N ARG A 8 48.51 -10.89 8.48
CA ARG A 8 47.44 -10.17 7.78
C ARG A 8 46.27 -9.92 8.74
N ARG A 9 46.09 -8.67 9.13
CA ARG A 9 44.91 -8.19 9.83
C ARG A 9 43.71 -8.33 8.88
N ARG A 10 42.86 -9.34 9.10
CA ARG A 10 41.56 -9.41 8.48
C ARG A 10 40.71 -8.26 9.03
N GLY A 11 40.48 -7.24 8.18
CA GLY A 11 39.57 -6.16 8.49
C GLY A 11 38.19 -6.75 8.74
N ARG A 12 37.64 -6.53 9.92
CA ARG A 12 36.22 -6.78 10.18
C ARG A 12 35.40 -5.87 9.25
N ALA A 13 34.67 -6.46 8.32
CA ALA A 13 33.65 -5.74 7.58
C ALA A 13 32.73 -5.08 8.61
N ARG A 14 32.60 -3.74 8.56
CA ARG A 14 31.59 -3.03 9.34
C ARG A 14 30.24 -3.50 8.85
N GLU A 15 29.52 -4.23 9.68
CA GLU A 15 28.11 -4.50 9.49
C GLU A 15 27.39 -3.15 9.35
N GLN A 16 26.84 -2.89 8.18
CA GLN A 16 26.00 -1.71 8.00
C GLN A 16 24.75 -1.92 8.86
N PRO A 17 24.35 -0.93 9.67
CA PRO A 17 23.13 -1.04 10.46
C PRO A 17 21.97 -1.32 9.50
N ALA A 18 21.14 -2.29 9.86
CA ALA A 18 19.92 -2.60 9.08
C ALA A 18 19.12 -1.32 8.85
N PRO A 19 18.61 -1.08 7.63
CA PRO A 19 17.85 0.13 7.36
C PRO A 19 16.67 0.23 8.34
N TYR A 20 16.48 1.43 8.87
CA TYR A 20 15.36 1.75 9.77
C TYR A 20 14.06 1.30 9.12
N ARG A 21 13.38 0.31 9.71
CA ARG A 21 12.02 -0.12 9.33
C ARG A 21 11.07 0.63 10.24
N PRO A 22 10.25 1.57 9.73
CA PRO A 22 9.17 2.12 10.53
C PRO A 22 8.26 0.95 10.92
N ARG A 23 8.20 0.60 12.21
CA ARG A 23 7.19 -0.31 12.72
C ARG A 23 5.87 0.48 12.73
N LEU A 24 5.05 0.20 11.74
CA LEU A 24 3.65 0.61 11.77
C LEU A 24 2.94 -0.47 12.60
N ASP A 25 2.69 -0.18 13.87
CA ASP A 25 1.95 -1.09 14.74
C ASP A 25 0.46 -0.95 14.47
N GLY A 26 -0.22 -2.09 14.25
CA GLY A 26 -1.64 -2.18 13.99
C GLY A 26 -2.05 -2.27 12.51
N PRO A 27 -3.35 -2.45 12.23
CA PRO A 27 -3.83 -2.79 10.89
C PRO A 27 -3.49 -1.75 9.83
N LEU A 28 -3.01 -2.22 8.67
CA LEU A 28 -2.65 -1.39 7.52
C LEU A 28 -3.68 -1.57 6.41
N TYR A 29 -4.43 -0.52 6.11
CA TYR A 29 -5.35 -0.53 4.98
C TYR A 29 -4.60 -0.15 3.70
N CYS A 30 -4.71 -1.00 2.66
CA CYS A 30 -4.10 -0.79 1.35
C CYS A 30 -5.18 -0.37 0.35
N ASP A 31 -5.02 0.79 -0.27
CA ASP A 31 -5.85 1.22 -1.39
C ASP A 31 -5.43 0.55 -2.72
N ALA A 32 -6.12 0.86 -3.80
CA ALA A 32 -5.82 0.33 -5.13
C ALA A 32 -4.41 0.67 -5.60
N SER A 33 -3.91 1.88 -5.29
CA SER A 33 -2.59 2.34 -5.73
C SER A 33 -1.45 1.58 -5.03
N ALA A 34 -1.63 1.24 -3.77
CA ALA A 34 -0.69 0.43 -3.01
C ALA A 34 -0.72 -1.05 -3.46
N LEU A 35 -1.92 -1.64 -3.56
CA LEU A 35 -2.03 -3.05 -3.97
C LEU A 35 -1.53 -3.29 -5.39
N LEU A 36 -1.78 -2.39 -6.34
CA LEU A 36 -1.32 -2.53 -7.73
C LEU A 36 0.22 -2.61 -7.83
N LYS A 37 0.93 -1.89 -6.96
CA LYS A 37 2.42 -1.91 -6.91
C LYS A 37 3.01 -3.26 -6.50
N LEU A 38 2.22 -4.18 -5.93
CA LEU A 38 2.67 -5.53 -5.62
C LEU A 38 2.74 -6.41 -6.88
N TYR A 39 2.02 -6.03 -7.93
CA TYR A 39 1.89 -6.80 -9.17
C TYR A 39 2.56 -6.13 -10.38
N LEU A 40 2.63 -4.82 -10.38
CA LEU A 40 3.28 -4.03 -11.43
C LEU A 40 4.45 -3.25 -10.81
N PRO A 41 5.71 -3.58 -11.18
CA PRO A 41 6.88 -2.87 -10.68
C PRO A 41 6.85 -1.38 -11.06
N GLU A 42 6.82 -0.52 -10.05
CA GLU A 42 6.80 0.93 -10.15
C GLU A 42 7.71 1.54 -9.07
N PRO A 43 8.08 2.82 -9.17
CA PRO A 43 8.80 3.48 -8.08
C PRO A 43 8.09 3.31 -6.73
N GLY A 44 8.82 2.87 -5.69
CA GLY A 44 8.28 2.58 -4.36
C GLY A 44 7.76 1.16 -4.14
N SER A 45 7.71 0.29 -5.18
CA SER A 45 7.26 -1.11 -5.03
C SER A 45 8.14 -1.91 -4.08
N ASN A 46 9.46 -1.76 -4.17
CA ASN A 46 10.40 -2.53 -3.33
C ASN A 46 10.29 -2.15 -1.84
N GLU A 47 10.12 -0.87 -1.56
CA GLU A 47 9.94 -0.35 -0.20
C GLU A 47 8.61 -0.83 0.38
N LEU A 48 7.54 -0.77 -0.41
CA LEU A 48 6.23 -1.27 -0.03
C LEU A 48 6.27 -2.77 0.24
N ASN A 49 6.86 -3.58 -0.64
CA ASN A 49 6.99 -5.03 -0.46
C ASN A 49 7.70 -5.35 0.87
N ARG A 50 8.82 -4.66 1.17
CA ARG A 50 9.53 -4.83 2.45
C ARG A 50 8.69 -4.44 3.67
N LEU A 51 7.81 -3.43 3.54
CA LEU A 51 6.89 -3.03 4.61
C LEU A 51 5.82 -4.09 4.85
N LEU A 52 5.30 -4.71 3.79
CA LEU A 52 4.20 -5.67 3.85
C LEU A 52 4.67 -7.10 4.19
N GLU A 53 5.96 -7.39 3.98
CA GLU A 53 6.53 -8.72 4.20
C GLU A 53 6.31 -9.21 5.64
N GLY A 54 5.65 -10.36 5.77
CA GLY A 54 5.37 -11.00 7.07
C GLY A 54 4.27 -10.33 7.89
N ARG A 55 3.48 -9.40 7.34
CA ARG A 55 2.32 -8.80 8.01
C ARG A 55 1.09 -9.67 7.81
N GLU A 56 0.33 -9.85 8.91
CA GLU A 56 -0.94 -10.59 8.93
C GLU A 56 -2.15 -9.64 9.16
N ASP A 57 -1.88 -8.35 9.34
CA ASP A 57 -2.87 -7.32 9.68
C ASP A 57 -3.17 -6.38 8.50
N LEU A 58 -3.04 -6.88 7.28
CA LEU A 58 -3.37 -6.13 6.08
C LEU A 58 -4.88 -6.12 5.83
N LEU A 59 -5.39 -4.93 5.47
CA LEU A 59 -6.79 -4.70 5.14
C LEU A 59 -6.90 -4.25 3.68
N ALA A 60 -7.88 -4.76 2.96
CA ALA A 60 -8.22 -4.33 1.61
C ALA A 60 -9.74 -4.41 1.38
N SER A 61 -10.24 -3.84 0.30
CA SER A 61 -11.66 -3.90 -0.06
C SER A 61 -11.85 -4.31 -1.51
N ASP A 62 -13.03 -4.81 -1.85
CA ASP A 62 -13.40 -5.08 -3.25
C ASP A 62 -13.49 -3.80 -4.09
N LEU A 63 -13.61 -2.62 -3.47
CA LEU A 63 -13.43 -1.33 -4.15
C LEU A 63 -12.02 -1.23 -4.76
N ALA A 64 -10.97 -1.57 -4.00
CA ALA A 64 -9.61 -1.56 -4.50
C ALA A 64 -9.43 -2.54 -5.67
N VAL A 65 -10.04 -3.72 -5.61
CA VAL A 65 -10.02 -4.69 -6.72
C VAL A 65 -10.63 -4.08 -7.98
N THR A 66 -11.80 -3.46 -7.85
CA THR A 66 -12.51 -2.83 -8.98
C THR A 66 -11.67 -1.70 -9.60
N GLU A 67 -11.03 -0.87 -8.79
CA GLU A 67 -10.16 0.22 -9.28
C GLU A 67 -8.90 -0.32 -9.95
N ILE A 68 -8.29 -1.37 -9.41
CA ILE A 68 -7.14 -2.04 -10.03
C ILE A 68 -7.52 -2.58 -11.40
N VAL A 69 -8.64 -3.30 -11.51
CA VAL A 69 -9.12 -3.85 -12.79
C VAL A 69 -9.41 -2.72 -13.78
N SER A 70 -10.00 -1.61 -13.33
CA SER A 70 -10.22 -0.41 -14.15
C SER A 70 -8.89 0.19 -14.65
N ALA A 71 -7.87 0.28 -13.79
CA ALA A 71 -6.54 0.77 -14.16
C ALA A 71 -5.83 -0.17 -15.15
N LEU A 72 -5.91 -1.49 -14.94
CA LEU A 72 -5.38 -2.50 -15.87
C LEU A 72 -6.05 -2.43 -17.23
N ALA A 73 -7.38 -2.34 -17.27
CA ALA A 73 -8.14 -2.22 -18.50
C ALA A 73 -7.82 -0.92 -19.26
N ARG A 74 -7.61 0.19 -18.55
CA ARG A 74 -7.16 1.44 -19.17
C ARG A 74 -5.79 1.28 -19.82
N ARG A 75 -4.79 0.72 -19.08
CA ARG A 75 -3.44 0.46 -19.62
C ARG A 75 -3.47 -0.47 -20.84
N ALA A 76 -4.38 -1.44 -20.84
CA ALA A 76 -4.54 -2.34 -21.98
C ALA A 76 -5.12 -1.65 -23.21
N ARG A 77 -6.07 -0.72 -23.02
CA ARG A 77 -6.59 0.11 -24.13
C ARG A 77 -5.59 1.11 -24.68
N GLU A 78 -4.64 1.54 -23.86
CA GLU A 78 -3.55 2.45 -24.21
C GLU A 78 -2.31 1.71 -24.74
N ASP A 79 -2.40 0.41 -25.01
CA ASP A 79 -1.32 -0.49 -25.44
C ASP A 79 -0.08 -0.49 -24.51
N ALA A 80 -0.23 0.00 -23.28
CA ALA A 80 0.82 0.01 -22.26
C ALA A 80 0.92 -1.32 -21.49
N LEU A 81 -0.06 -2.22 -21.65
CA LEU A 81 -0.13 -3.54 -21.04
C LEU A 81 -0.93 -4.48 -21.96
N GLY A 82 -0.47 -5.74 -22.10
CA GLY A 82 -1.26 -6.74 -22.83
C GLY A 82 -2.53 -7.16 -22.07
N TRP A 83 -3.64 -7.41 -22.76
CA TRP A 83 -4.88 -7.91 -22.15
C TRP A 83 -4.70 -9.22 -21.38
N ALA A 84 -3.83 -10.11 -21.89
CA ALA A 84 -3.48 -11.36 -21.20
C ALA A 84 -2.75 -11.09 -19.88
N ASP A 85 -1.87 -10.08 -19.83
CA ASP A 85 -1.15 -9.68 -18.63
C ASP A 85 -2.10 -9.01 -17.62
N ALA A 86 -2.98 -8.12 -18.09
CA ALA A 86 -4.02 -7.53 -17.25
C ALA A 86 -4.89 -8.59 -16.56
N SER A 87 -5.33 -9.60 -17.31
CA SER A 87 -6.11 -10.73 -16.79
C SER A 87 -5.29 -11.61 -15.83
N ARG A 88 -3.98 -11.76 -16.06
CA ARG A 88 -3.08 -12.51 -15.17
C ARG A 88 -2.93 -11.80 -13.83
N VAL A 89 -2.71 -10.48 -13.83
CA VAL A 89 -2.63 -9.66 -12.62
C VAL A 89 -3.94 -9.72 -11.83
N GLN A 90 -5.09 -9.58 -12.49
CA GLN A 90 -6.39 -9.70 -11.82
C GLN A 90 -6.54 -11.06 -11.12
N ARG A 91 -6.26 -12.16 -11.80
CA ARG A 91 -6.36 -13.51 -11.20
C ARG A 91 -5.41 -13.68 -10.02
N ALA A 92 -4.16 -13.21 -10.13
CA ALA A 92 -3.20 -13.29 -9.04
C ALA A 92 -3.65 -12.50 -7.81
N LEU A 93 -4.20 -11.29 -8.01
CA LEU A 93 -4.78 -10.47 -6.94
C LEU A 93 -5.94 -11.19 -6.24
N LEU A 94 -6.90 -11.70 -7.01
CA LEU A 94 -8.05 -12.42 -6.44
C LEU A 94 -7.62 -13.67 -5.69
N THR A 95 -6.70 -14.46 -6.26
CA THR A 95 -6.15 -15.64 -5.60
C THR A 95 -5.47 -15.30 -4.27
N ALA A 96 -4.69 -14.20 -4.22
CA ALA A 96 -4.04 -13.76 -2.99
C ALA A 96 -5.06 -13.31 -1.93
N LEU A 97 -6.10 -12.56 -2.33
CA LEU A 97 -7.16 -12.10 -1.41
C LEU A 97 -8.01 -13.27 -0.90
N ASP A 98 -8.38 -14.22 -1.76
CA ASP A 98 -9.13 -15.42 -1.38
C ASP A 98 -8.28 -16.37 -0.51
N GLY A 99 -6.96 -16.35 -0.69
CA GLY A 99 -5.98 -17.04 0.16
C GLY A 99 -5.68 -16.35 1.50
N GLY A 100 -6.34 -15.23 1.80
CA GLY A 100 -6.20 -14.53 3.09
C GLY A 100 -4.99 -13.60 3.19
N ALA A 101 -4.41 -13.17 2.07
CA ALA A 101 -3.30 -12.21 2.08
C ALA A 101 -3.68 -10.85 2.70
N CYS A 102 -4.97 -10.51 2.67
CA CYS A 102 -5.55 -9.36 3.37
C CYS A 102 -6.90 -9.73 3.95
N GLN A 103 -7.24 -9.17 5.11
CA GLN A 103 -8.61 -9.20 5.59
C GLN A 103 -9.47 -8.26 4.73
N ARG A 104 -10.58 -8.77 4.18
CA ARG A 104 -11.50 -7.95 3.38
C ARG A 104 -12.37 -7.08 4.28
N VAL A 105 -12.44 -5.80 3.94
CA VAL A 105 -13.32 -4.81 4.56
C VAL A 105 -14.47 -4.51 3.61
N GLU A 106 -15.70 -4.67 4.08
CA GLU A 106 -16.91 -4.53 3.26
C GLU A 106 -17.37 -3.08 3.12
N LEU A 107 -17.92 -2.74 1.95
CA LEU A 107 -18.62 -1.49 1.69
C LEU A 107 -20.03 -1.54 2.31
N THR A 108 -20.12 -1.34 3.61
CA THR A 108 -21.39 -1.32 4.33
C THR A 108 -22.08 0.04 4.20
N ARG A 109 -23.37 0.11 4.59
CA ARG A 109 -24.10 1.39 4.68
C ARG A 109 -23.37 2.40 5.55
N ASP A 110 -22.77 1.96 6.65
CA ASP A 110 -22.06 2.85 7.59
C ASP A 110 -20.80 3.44 6.95
N VAL A 111 -20.07 2.66 6.17
CA VAL A 111 -18.93 3.15 5.37
C VAL A 111 -19.38 4.27 4.42
N HIS A 112 -20.50 4.08 3.70
CA HIS A 112 -21.04 5.13 2.83
C HIS A 112 -21.39 6.40 3.61
N ARG A 113 -22.02 6.28 4.80
CA ARG A 113 -22.34 7.44 5.64
C ARG A 113 -21.09 8.17 6.14
N VAL A 114 -20.01 7.43 6.45
CA VAL A 114 -18.72 8.05 6.78
C VAL A 114 -18.15 8.78 5.56
N ALA A 115 -18.15 8.15 4.39
CA ALA A 115 -17.64 8.76 3.15
C ALA A 115 -18.40 10.05 2.80
N GLU A 116 -19.75 10.03 2.88
CA GLU A 116 -20.59 11.22 2.66
C GLU A 116 -20.21 12.38 3.59
N ARG A 117 -19.97 12.10 4.87
CA ARG A 117 -19.52 13.12 5.82
C ARG A 117 -18.15 13.66 5.47
N LEU A 118 -17.20 12.80 5.08
CA LEU A 118 -15.85 13.22 4.66
C LEU A 118 -15.88 14.12 3.43
N LEU A 119 -16.77 13.86 2.46
CA LEU A 119 -16.94 14.69 1.27
C LEU A 119 -17.50 16.09 1.59
N LEU A 120 -18.25 16.24 2.68
CA LEU A 120 -18.86 17.51 3.08
C LEU A 120 -17.98 18.34 4.03
N VAL A 121 -16.85 17.81 4.48
CA VAL A 121 -15.87 18.57 5.28
C VAL A 121 -15.22 19.64 4.41
N ARG A 122 -15.39 20.91 4.79
CA ARG A 122 -14.87 22.07 4.04
C ARG A 122 -13.36 22.30 4.18
N SER A 123 -12.74 21.69 5.16
CA SER A 123 -11.31 21.82 5.44
C SER A 123 -10.57 20.58 4.93
N GLY A 124 -9.70 20.72 3.94
CA GLY A 124 -8.86 19.63 3.50
C GLY A 124 -8.70 19.52 1.97
N ALA A 125 -7.97 18.51 1.54
CA ALA A 125 -7.80 18.21 0.13
C ALA A 125 -9.15 17.75 -0.48
N PRO A 126 -9.51 18.22 -1.71
CA PRO A 126 -10.75 17.80 -2.35
C PRO A 126 -10.71 16.30 -2.64
N LEU A 127 -11.63 15.54 -2.02
CA LEU A 127 -11.79 14.12 -2.22
C LEU A 127 -12.71 13.82 -3.41
N ARG A 128 -12.39 12.76 -4.16
CA ARG A 128 -13.32 12.11 -5.08
C ARG A 128 -14.12 11.05 -4.31
N ALA A 129 -15.21 10.57 -4.89
CA ALA A 129 -16.07 9.57 -4.25
C ALA A 129 -15.33 8.30 -3.85
N ALA A 130 -14.48 7.76 -4.74
CA ALA A 130 -13.67 6.58 -4.44
C ALA A 130 -12.65 6.83 -3.32
N ASP A 131 -11.95 8.00 -3.34
CA ASP A 131 -11.01 8.39 -2.29
C ASP A 131 -11.72 8.46 -0.92
N ALA A 132 -12.93 9.04 -0.89
CA ALA A 132 -13.73 9.14 0.33
C ALA A 132 -14.17 7.76 0.85
N LEU A 133 -14.50 6.83 -0.06
CA LEU A 133 -14.83 5.45 0.31
C LEU A 133 -13.62 4.71 0.86
N HIS A 134 -12.43 4.83 0.26
CA HIS A 134 -11.21 4.26 0.79
C HIS A 134 -10.88 4.81 2.19
N LEU A 135 -10.97 6.12 2.37
CA LEU A 135 -10.73 6.73 3.67
C LEU A 135 -11.75 6.28 4.71
N ALA A 136 -13.03 6.20 4.33
CA ALA A 136 -14.09 5.70 5.19
C ALA A 136 -13.89 4.22 5.59
N LEU A 137 -13.47 3.37 4.64
CA LEU A 137 -13.13 1.96 4.90
C LEU A 137 -11.99 1.86 5.91
N ALA A 138 -10.90 2.61 5.71
CA ALA A 138 -9.76 2.61 6.61
C ALA A 138 -10.15 3.06 8.03
N VAL A 139 -10.90 4.15 8.15
CA VAL A 139 -11.36 4.69 9.44
C VAL A 139 -12.32 3.73 10.14
N THR A 140 -13.30 3.18 9.42
CA THR A 140 -14.32 2.27 9.99
C THR A 140 -13.69 0.94 10.43
N ALA A 141 -12.71 0.45 9.68
CA ALA A 141 -11.94 -0.74 10.03
C ALA A 141 -10.87 -0.47 11.10
N ARG A 142 -10.77 0.76 11.63
CA ARG A 142 -9.76 1.17 12.63
C ARG A 142 -8.33 0.87 12.17
N ALA A 143 -8.05 1.12 10.91
CA ALA A 143 -6.68 1.02 10.40
C ALA A 143 -5.77 1.98 11.17
N ALA A 144 -4.60 1.51 11.55
CA ALA A 144 -3.57 2.34 12.18
C ALA A 144 -2.82 3.21 11.14
N CYS A 145 -2.85 2.78 9.88
CA CYS A 145 -2.22 3.50 8.78
C CYS A 145 -2.94 3.17 7.45
N LEU A 146 -2.92 4.12 6.52
CA LEU A 146 -3.38 3.96 5.16
C LEU A 146 -2.17 3.91 4.21
N ALA A 147 -1.98 2.79 3.51
CA ALA A 147 -1.01 2.70 2.43
C ALA A 147 -1.67 3.20 1.13
N THR A 148 -1.16 4.32 0.61
CA THR A 148 -1.65 4.93 -0.63
C THR A 148 -0.54 5.71 -1.32
N PHE A 149 -0.50 5.63 -2.65
CA PHE A 149 0.37 6.46 -3.50
C PHE A 149 -0.41 7.57 -4.21
N ASP A 150 -1.69 7.75 -3.87
CA ASP A 150 -2.46 8.93 -4.28
C ASP A 150 -2.21 10.08 -3.28
N ALA A 151 -1.59 11.16 -3.76
CA ALA A 151 -1.23 12.31 -2.95
C ALA A 151 -2.47 13.01 -2.32
N ARG A 152 -3.62 12.98 -3.01
CA ARG A 152 -4.86 13.59 -2.56
C ARG A 152 -5.48 12.79 -1.41
N LEU A 153 -5.58 11.47 -1.60
CA LEU A 153 -6.07 10.56 -0.56
C LEU A 153 -5.14 10.59 0.66
N SER A 154 -3.81 10.61 0.44
CA SER A 154 -2.83 10.75 1.52
C SER A 154 -3.00 12.06 2.30
N ALA A 155 -3.19 13.19 1.62
CA ALA A 155 -3.42 14.48 2.26
C ALA A 155 -4.72 14.47 3.08
N ALA A 156 -5.80 13.91 2.55
CA ALA A 156 -7.08 13.81 3.24
C ALA A 156 -7.01 12.89 4.47
N ALA A 157 -6.34 11.76 4.37
CA ALA A 157 -6.15 10.84 5.50
C ALA A 157 -5.42 11.54 6.66
N ARG A 158 -4.34 12.26 6.38
CA ARG A 158 -3.64 13.05 7.40
C ARG A 158 -4.52 14.15 7.99
N GLY A 159 -5.37 14.77 7.17
CA GLY A 159 -6.32 15.80 7.64
C GLY A 159 -7.32 15.30 8.67
N VAL A 160 -7.61 14.00 8.70
CA VAL A 160 -8.46 13.36 9.72
C VAL A 160 -7.64 12.61 10.80
N GLY A 161 -6.31 12.78 10.82
CA GLY A 161 -5.43 12.19 11.82
C GLY A 161 -5.04 10.73 11.53
N LEU A 162 -5.33 10.19 10.34
CA LEU A 162 -4.91 8.86 9.95
C LEU A 162 -3.51 8.92 9.29
N PRO A 163 -2.48 8.26 9.88
CA PRO A 163 -1.16 8.14 9.30
C PRO A 163 -1.19 7.51 7.90
N THR A 164 -0.24 7.87 7.05
CA THR A 164 -0.15 7.32 5.70
C THR A 164 1.23 6.71 5.41
N TYR A 165 1.26 5.73 4.54
CA TYR A 165 2.47 5.22 3.91
C TYR A 165 2.37 5.40 2.38
N PRO A 166 3.41 5.91 1.70
CA PRO A 166 4.63 6.46 2.30
C PRO A 166 4.33 7.69 3.17
N PRO A 167 5.18 7.98 4.19
CA PRO A 167 5.04 9.21 4.95
C PRO A 167 5.20 10.41 4.02
N ALA A 168 4.55 11.53 4.32
CA ALA A 168 4.81 12.78 3.60
C ALA A 168 6.27 13.19 3.80
N LEU A 169 6.92 13.57 2.72
CA LEU A 169 8.22 14.23 2.76
C LEU A 169 8.06 15.63 3.30
#